data_5c5eca8b3e1ca54e761db098e49b5ca2
#
_entry.id   5c5eca8b3e1ca54e761db098e49b5ca2
#
_cell.length_a   1.000
_cell.length_b   1.000
_cell.length_c   1.000
_cell.angle_alpha   90.00
_cell.angle_beta   90.00
_cell.angle_gamma   90.00
#
_symmetry.space_group_name_H-M   'P 1'
#
loop_
_entity.id
_entity.type
_entity.pdbx_description
1 polymer ?
#
loop_
_entity_poly.entity_id
_entity_poly.type
_entity_poly.pdbx_seq_one_letter_code
_entity_poly.pdbx_strand_id
1 'polypeptide(L)'
;MAAQTILVVEDEFLIRFMLADSLREIGYHVLEAADGDEGFDILVSGQAVDLVVTDVRMPGVVDGMELTRRSKSLAPGRPVIVCSAHLLRPESYPADEFLAKPYTIAALAEAIARLIGEPWQTSSQTHSA
;
A
#
# COMPACT_ATOMS: atom_id res chain seq x y z
N MET A 1 -15.83 -8.22 -11.64
CA MET A 1 -15.36 -7.52 -10.46
C MET A 1 -14.03 -6.88 -10.73
N ALA A 2 -13.83 -5.69 -10.23
CA ALA A 2 -12.56 -5.00 -10.41
C ALA A 2 -11.51 -5.61 -9.49
N ALA A 3 -10.27 -5.59 -9.93
CA ALA A 3 -9.16 -6.02 -9.09
C ALA A 3 -9.03 -5.08 -7.91
N GLN A 4 -8.52 -5.60 -6.79
CA GLN A 4 -8.23 -4.75 -5.65
C GLN A 4 -7.11 -3.78 -6.02
N THR A 5 -7.25 -2.55 -5.58
CA THR A 5 -6.31 -1.48 -5.91
C THR A 5 -5.47 -1.13 -4.70
N ILE A 6 -4.16 -1.13 -4.91
CA ILE A 6 -3.19 -0.80 -3.87
C ILE A 6 -2.51 0.50 -4.24
N LEU A 7 -2.45 1.43 -3.31
CA LEU A 7 -1.70 2.66 -3.48
C LEU A 7 -0.33 2.46 -2.85
N VAL A 8 0.72 2.54 -3.66
CA VAL A 8 2.10 2.43 -3.20
C VAL A 8 2.70 3.82 -3.14
N VAL A 9 3.12 4.23 -1.95
CA VAL A 9 3.70 5.56 -1.73
C VAL A 9 5.15 5.37 -1.31
N GLU A 10 6.07 5.75 -2.19
CA GLU A 10 7.50 5.55 -2.02
C GLU A 10 8.24 6.61 -2.80
N ASP A 11 9.13 7.35 -2.15
CA ASP A 11 9.81 8.47 -2.82
C ASP A 11 10.96 8.04 -3.73
N GLU A 12 11.53 6.86 -3.53
CA GLU A 12 12.59 6.38 -4.42
C GLU A 12 11.99 5.69 -5.62
N PHE A 13 12.25 6.25 -6.80
CA PHE A 13 11.60 5.80 -8.03
C PHE A 13 11.81 4.31 -8.30
N LEU A 14 13.06 3.83 -8.18
CA LEU A 14 13.32 2.43 -8.50
C LEU A 14 12.63 1.49 -7.54
N ILE A 15 12.61 1.82 -6.26
CA ILE A 15 11.93 0.99 -5.28
C ILE A 15 10.44 0.98 -5.55
N ARG A 16 9.87 2.17 -5.79
CA ARG A 16 8.45 2.29 -6.10
C ARG A 16 8.08 1.48 -7.34
N PHE A 17 8.91 1.59 -8.40
CA PHE A 17 8.66 0.87 -9.63
C PHE A 17 8.69 -0.63 -9.40
N MET A 18 9.71 -1.12 -8.69
CA MET A 18 9.84 -2.55 -8.44
C MET A 18 8.68 -3.09 -7.61
N LEU A 19 8.26 -2.34 -6.60
CA LEU A 19 7.11 -2.76 -5.79
C LEU A 19 5.84 -2.81 -6.63
N ALA A 20 5.60 -1.76 -7.39
CA ALA A 20 4.39 -1.69 -8.20
C ALA A 20 4.37 -2.80 -9.23
N ASP A 21 5.49 -3.02 -9.91
CA ASP A 21 5.59 -4.04 -10.94
C ASP A 21 5.35 -5.42 -10.35
N SER A 22 5.98 -5.71 -9.20
CA SER A 22 5.81 -7.01 -8.56
C SER A 22 4.37 -7.26 -8.12
N LEU A 23 3.72 -6.23 -7.57
CA LEU A 23 2.34 -6.39 -7.13
C LEU A 23 1.38 -6.53 -8.30
N ARG A 24 1.68 -5.85 -9.41
CA ARG A 24 0.88 -6.02 -10.63
C ARG A 24 1.02 -7.43 -11.19
N GLU A 25 2.22 -8.00 -11.14
CA GLU A 25 2.42 -9.36 -11.60
C GLU A 25 1.65 -10.36 -10.75
N ILE A 26 1.52 -10.08 -9.46
CA ILE A 26 0.75 -10.93 -8.57
C ILE A 26 -0.75 -10.87 -8.89
N GLY A 27 -1.22 -9.74 -9.42
CA GLY A 27 -2.61 -9.61 -9.83
C GLY A 27 -3.36 -8.43 -9.27
N TYR A 28 -2.69 -7.56 -8.53
CA TYR A 28 -3.33 -6.37 -8.00
C TYR A 28 -3.27 -5.22 -9.01
N HIS A 29 -4.21 -4.31 -8.92
CA HIS A 29 -4.12 -3.02 -9.60
C HIS A 29 -3.33 -2.08 -8.68
N VAL A 30 -2.39 -1.32 -9.23
CA VAL A 30 -1.51 -0.50 -8.40
C VAL A 30 -1.48 0.93 -8.90
N LEU A 31 -1.67 1.85 -7.95
CA LEU A 31 -1.47 3.28 -8.17
C LEU A 31 -0.18 3.66 -7.46
N GLU A 32 0.57 4.59 -8.02
CA GLU A 32 1.86 4.98 -7.49
C GLU A 32 1.86 6.45 -7.09
N ALA A 33 2.50 6.76 -5.97
CA ALA A 33 2.70 8.14 -5.54
C ALA A 33 4.14 8.29 -5.10
N ALA A 34 4.74 9.42 -5.46
CA ALA A 34 6.15 9.68 -5.16
C ALA A 34 6.35 10.24 -3.76
N ASP A 35 5.30 10.71 -3.11
CA ASP A 35 5.39 11.22 -1.74
C ASP A 35 3.99 11.21 -1.13
N GLY A 36 3.93 11.63 0.14
CA GLY A 36 2.66 11.61 0.86
C GLY A 36 1.65 12.62 0.33
N ASP A 37 2.13 13.75 -0.17
CA ASP A 37 1.22 14.76 -0.71
C ASP A 37 0.51 14.22 -1.94
N GLU A 38 1.24 13.59 -2.84
CA GLU A 38 0.67 12.96 -4.02
C GLU A 38 -0.25 11.81 -3.62
N GLY A 39 0.17 11.02 -2.64
CA GLY A 39 -0.66 9.94 -2.14
C GLY A 39 -1.98 10.45 -1.59
N PHE A 40 -1.94 11.52 -0.83
CA PHE A 40 -3.15 12.11 -0.29
C PHE A 40 -4.06 12.64 -1.41
N ASP A 41 -3.47 13.28 -2.42
CA ASP A 41 -4.24 13.74 -3.56
C ASP A 41 -5.01 12.60 -4.22
N ILE A 42 -4.37 11.45 -4.36
CA ILE A 42 -5.02 10.28 -4.93
C ILE A 42 -6.18 9.82 -4.04
N LEU A 43 -5.96 9.81 -2.71
CA LEU A 43 -7.00 9.35 -1.80
C LEU A 43 -8.23 10.25 -1.80
N VAL A 44 -8.06 11.57 -2.01
CA VAL A 44 -9.20 12.48 -2.04
C VAL A 44 -9.81 12.62 -3.43
N SER A 45 -9.17 12.06 -4.45
CA SER A 45 -9.65 12.23 -5.84
C SER A 45 -10.90 11.42 -6.14
N GLY A 46 -11.24 10.49 -5.29
CA GLY A 46 -12.38 9.60 -5.54
C GLY A 46 -11.99 8.29 -6.21
N GLN A 47 -10.71 8.10 -6.54
CA GLN A 47 -10.28 6.81 -7.06
C GLN A 47 -10.42 5.75 -5.97
N ALA A 48 -10.83 4.55 -6.36
CA ALA A 48 -10.97 3.46 -5.40
C ALA A 48 -9.57 2.98 -5.00
N VAL A 49 -9.33 2.94 -3.70
CA VAL A 49 -8.09 2.41 -3.13
C VAL A 49 -8.48 1.48 -2.00
N ASP A 50 -8.05 0.23 -2.09
CA ASP A 50 -8.43 -0.78 -1.13
C ASP A 50 -7.40 -0.93 -0.01
N LEU A 51 -6.17 -0.53 -0.25
CA LEU A 51 -5.11 -0.65 0.74
C LEU A 51 -3.99 0.31 0.37
N VAL A 52 -3.33 0.88 1.40
CA VAL A 52 -2.21 1.80 1.20
C VAL A 52 -0.95 1.13 1.76
N VAL A 53 0.13 1.15 0.96
CA VAL A 53 1.47 0.75 1.39
C VAL A 53 2.31 2.01 1.36
N THR A 54 2.85 2.43 2.48
CA THR A 54 3.62 3.67 2.53
C THR A 54 4.88 3.52 3.36
N ASP A 55 5.92 4.22 2.91
CA ASP A 55 7.12 4.39 3.72
C ASP A 55 6.81 5.43 4.79
N VAL A 56 7.56 5.43 5.88
CA VAL A 56 7.37 6.42 6.95
C VAL A 56 8.02 7.73 6.57
N ARG A 57 9.29 7.68 6.17
CA ARG A 57 10.06 8.89 5.93
C ARG A 57 10.02 9.25 4.47
N MET A 58 9.41 10.39 4.19
CA MET A 58 9.31 10.91 2.85
C MET A 58 9.39 12.43 2.94
N PRO A 59 9.92 13.10 1.90
CA PRO A 59 9.96 14.57 1.90
C PRO A 59 8.56 15.15 1.80
N GLY A 60 8.43 16.42 2.16
CA GLY A 60 7.17 17.12 2.04
C GLY A 60 6.42 17.22 3.35
N VAL A 61 5.23 17.75 3.29
CA VAL A 61 4.41 18.01 4.48
C VAL A 61 3.77 16.73 4.99
N VAL A 62 3.38 15.86 4.08
CA VAL A 62 2.67 14.62 4.46
C VAL A 62 3.66 13.48 4.39
N ASP A 63 4.15 13.04 5.56
CA ASP A 63 4.97 11.82 5.63
C ASP A 63 4.05 10.61 5.77
N GLY A 64 4.65 9.44 5.96
CA GLY A 64 3.87 8.21 6.03
C GLY A 64 2.93 8.15 7.23
N MET A 65 3.33 8.77 8.33
CA MET A 65 2.47 8.80 9.53
C MET A 65 1.26 9.67 9.28
N GLU A 66 1.49 10.85 8.75
CA GLU A 66 0.40 11.78 8.48
C GLU A 66 -0.52 11.22 7.41
N LEU A 67 0.04 10.59 6.38
CA LEU A 67 -0.76 9.96 5.35
C LEU A 67 -1.66 8.87 5.94
N THR A 68 -1.10 8.07 6.86
CA THR A 68 -1.87 7.03 7.52
C THR A 68 -3.05 7.61 8.28
N ARG A 69 -2.82 8.68 9.06
CA ARG A 69 -3.90 9.33 9.79
C ARG A 69 -4.97 9.87 8.85
N ARG A 70 -4.55 10.53 7.77
CA ARG A 70 -5.50 11.10 6.82
C ARG A 70 -6.29 10.04 6.10
N SER A 71 -5.62 8.93 5.73
CA SER A 71 -6.31 7.82 5.09
C SER A 71 -7.37 7.24 6.01
N LYS A 72 -7.03 7.06 7.29
CA LYS A 72 -7.99 6.52 8.26
C LYS A 72 -9.15 7.46 8.52
N SER A 73 -8.91 8.77 8.44
CA SER A 73 -10.00 9.73 8.56
C SER A 73 -10.96 9.65 7.38
N LEU A 74 -10.42 9.44 6.18
CA LEU A 74 -11.24 9.35 4.98
C LEU A 74 -11.99 8.03 4.89
N ALA A 75 -11.32 6.94 5.27
CA ALA A 75 -11.88 5.60 5.14
C ALA A 75 -11.32 4.73 6.26
N PRO A 76 -11.97 4.70 7.42
CA PRO A 76 -11.45 3.96 8.58
C PRO A 76 -11.24 2.47 8.32
N GLY A 77 -12.01 1.89 7.41
CA GLY A 77 -11.88 0.48 7.09
C GLY A 77 -10.79 0.15 6.10
N ARG A 78 -10.13 1.16 5.51
CA ARG A 78 -9.06 0.92 4.54
C ARG A 78 -7.77 0.59 5.26
N PRO A 79 -7.21 -0.61 5.04
CA PRO A 79 -5.96 -0.97 5.71
C PRO A 79 -4.78 -0.15 5.22
N VAL A 80 -3.82 0.05 6.12
CA VAL A 80 -2.56 0.73 5.80
C VAL A 80 -1.42 -0.12 6.31
N ILE A 81 -0.46 -0.40 5.42
CA ILE A 81 0.79 -1.07 5.77
C ILE A 81 1.89 -0.01 5.76
N VAL A 82 2.59 0.11 6.87
CA VAL A 82 3.69 1.06 7.00
C VAL A 82 5.01 0.31 6.98
N CYS A 83 5.93 0.75 6.13
CA CYS A 83 7.24 0.13 5.96
C CYS A 83 8.30 1.07 6.50
N SER A 84 9.24 0.55 7.29
CA SER A 84 10.25 1.40 7.90
C SER A 84 11.55 0.65 8.13
N ALA A 85 12.68 1.38 7.95
CA ALA A 85 13.99 0.85 8.28
C ALA A 85 14.28 0.98 9.78
N HIS A 86 13.45 1.69 10.50
CA HIS A 86 13.66 1.93 11.92
C HIS A 86 12.62 1.21 12.75
N LEU A 87 12.99 0.94 14.00
CA LEU A 87 12.07 0.31 14.92
C LEU A 87 10.94 1.29 15.23
N LEU A 88 9.70 0.84 15.04
CA LEU A 88 8.53 1.65 15.31
C LEU A 88 7.72 1.03 16.42
N ARG A 89 6.96 1.88 17.11
CA ARG A 89 6.01 1.42 18.11
C ARG A 89 4.64 1.36 17.45
N PRO A 90 4.13 0.16 17.20
CA PRO A 90 2.84 0.01 16.50
C PRO A 90 1.70 0.78 17.16
N GLU A 91 1.71 0.87 18.47
CA GLU A 91 0.63 1.55 19.19
C GLU A 91 0.61 3.05 18.93
N SER A 92 1.67 3.61 18.35
CA SER A 92 1.74 5.04 18.06
C SER A 92 1.07 5.41 16.74
N TYR A 93 0.67 4.41 15.96
CA TYR A 93 0.15 4.63 14.62
C TYR A 93 -1.14 3.85 14.43
N PRO A 94 -2.09 4.40 13.69
CA PRO A 94 -3.29 3.65 13.36
C PRO A 94 -3.11 2.70 12.17
N ALA A 95 -1.88 2.32 11.86
CA ALA A 95 -1.61 1.38 10.78
C ALA A 95 -2.04 -0.03 11.16
N ASP A 96 -2.41 -0.81 10.17
CA ASP A 96 -2.87 -2.18 10.38
C ASP A 96 -1.72 -3.18 10.38
N GLU A 97 -0.60 -2.82 9.76
CA GLU A 97 0.54 -3.72 9.67
C GLU A 97 1.81 -2.90 9.56
N PHE A 98 2.89 -3.39 10.14
CA PHE A 98 4.21 -2.78 10.04
C PHE A 98 5.17 -3.79 9.44
N LEU A 99 5.93 -3.38 8.42
CA LEU A 99 6.96 -4.21 7.83
C LEU A 99 8.30 -3.55 8.02
N ALA A 100 9.23 -4.28 8.64
CA ALA A 100 10.59 -3.79 8.83
C ALA A 100 11.36 -3.95 7.54
N LYS A 101 12.14 -2.95 7.18
CA LYS A 101 13.03 -3.04 6.03
C LYS A 101 14.34 -3.69 6.46
N PRO A 102 14.94 -4.51 5.64
CA PRO A 102 14.44 -4.96 4.33
C PRO A 102 13.36 -6.04 4.48
N TYR A 103 12.41 -6.03 3.57
CA TYR A 103 11.38 -7.07 3.52
C TYR A 103 11.36 -7.64 2.11
N THR A 104 10.78 -8.84 1.97
CA THR A 104 10.65 -9.47 0.67
C THR A 104 9.29 -9.14 0.07
N ILE A 105 9.20 -9.27 -1.25
CA ILE A 105 7.91 -9.11 -1.92
C ILE A 105 6.92 -10.14 -1.39
N ALA A 106 7.40 -11.35 -1.09
CA ALA A 106 6.53 -12.38 -0.53
C ALA A 106 5.94 -11.95 0.82
N ALA A 107 6.75 -11.33 1.67
CA ALA A 107 6.27 -10.87 2.98
C ALA A 107 5.23 -9.77 2.81
N LEU A 108 5.47 -8.85 1.89
CA LEU A 108 4.50 -7.79 1.61
C LEU A 108 3.21 -8.37 1.06
N ALA A 109 3.31 -9.29 0.09
CA ALA A 109 2.13 -9.90 -0.50
C ALA A 109 1.31 -10.66 0.54
N GLU A 110 1.98 -11.35 1.47
CA GLU A 110 1.29 -12.04 2.56
C GLU A 110 0.54 -11.07 3.45
N ALA A 111 1.17 -9.95 3.79
CA ALA A 111 0.51 -8.94 4.62
C ALA A 111 -0.71 -8.36 3.91
N ILE A 112 -0.58 -8.07 2.62
CA ILE A 112 -1.70 -7.57 1.84
C ILE A 112 -2.84 -8.58 1.82
N ALA A 113 -2.52 -9.85 1.56
CA ALA A 113 -3.54 -10.88 1.48
C ALA A 113 -4.25 -11.09 2.82
N ARG A 114 -3.53 -10.93 3.94
CA ARG A 114 -4.17 -11.02 5.25
C ARG A 114 -5.21 -9.93 5.45
N LEU A 115 -4.98 -8.76 4.86
CA LEU A 115 -5.81 -7.58 5.09
C LEU A 115 -6.96 -7.46 4.10
N ILE A 116 -6.73 -7.79 2.82
CA ILE A 116 -7.75 -7.61 1.79
C ILE A 116 -8.00 -8.85 0.94
N GLY A 117 -7.34 -9.96 1.26
CA GLY A 117 -7.53 -11.21 0.51
C GLY A 117 -6.59 -11.32 -0.67
N GLU A 118 -6.56 -12.50 -1.25
CA GLU A 118 -5.75 -12.78 -2.43
C GLU A 118 -6.22 -11.93 -3.59
N PRO A 119 -5.35 -11.70 -4.59
CA PRO A 119 -5.77 -10.89 -5.74
C PRO A 119 -6.95 -11.50 -6.45
N TRP A 120 -7.82 -10.64 -6.94
CA TRP A 120 -8.93 -11.06 -7.78
C TRP A 120 -8.38 -11.54 -9.11
N GLN A 121 -8.51 -12.83 -9.38
CA GLN A 121 -8.02 -13.42 -10.61
C GLN A 121 -9.21 -13.74 -11.48
N THR A 122 -9.41 -12.90 -12.47
CA THR A 122 -10.44 -13.23 -13.43
C THR A 122 -10.04 -14.44 -14.23
N SER A 123 -8.77 -14.62 -14.29
CA SER A 123 -8.24 -15.73 -14.97
C SER A 123 -8.45 -16.98 -14.28
N SER A 124 -8.76 -16.84 -13.22
CA SER A 124 -8.80 -17.99 -12.72
C SER A 124 -9.61 -18.76 -13.43
N GLN A 125 -9.55 -17.98 -13.89
CA GLN A 125 -9.97 -18.46 -14.54
C GLN A 125 -9.42 -19.51 -15.03
N THR A 126 -9.12 -19.44 -14.65
CA THR A 126 -8.79 -20.12 -14.87
C THR A 126 -8.80 -21.23 -14.85
N HIS A 127 -8.97 -21.33 -14.86
CA HIS A 127 -8.95 -22.13 -14.79
C HIS A 127 -9.19 -23.06 -15.14
N SER A 128 -9.41 -22.76 -15.45
CA SER A 128 -9.54 -23.40 -15.75
C SER A 128 -9.25 -24.30 -15.91
N ALA A 129 -9.13 -24.36 -15.89
CA ALA A 129 -9.05 -25.14 -16.10
C ALA A 129 -9.00 -26.14 -16.13
#